data_aaa91ae68f9753bc215be3e3c59dd716
#
_entry.id   aaa91ae68f9753bc215be3e3c59dd716
#
_cell.length_a   1.000
_cell.length_b   1.000
_cell.length_c   1.000
_cell.angle_alpha   90.00
_cell.angle_beta   90.00
_cell.angle_gamma   90.00
#
_symmetry.space_group_name_H-M   'P 1'
#
loop_
_entity.id
_entity.type
_entity.pdbx_description
1 polymer ?
#
loop_
_entity_poly.entity_id
_entity_poly.type
_entity_poly.pdbx_seq_one_letter_code
_entity_poly.pdbx_strand_id
1 'polypeptide(L)'
;MHSFESKFWKHLAILILLLLAGEAKTQYYLSGQDASSVRWKRIKSDHFTIIFPNDYASEANRIARLLETSYPILRATYEARAKSTPVIIHPHSVIPNASAAWAPRRMDFYQTSPQDGYSQDWMKQLSLHELRHIVQFSTLDKGFGKLISALSGQQGTAAVMAAFVPLWFIEGDAVTSETIFSSSGRGRQTRFSAGLKAQLQNLGAYSYGKAYFGSYKDHVPDIYELGYHLVAYNQMKFGDKLWHTALDRTAKQPWRIKPFTSGIRKVSGMNKNQLYKTSMAGLNAAWKNQNDAMEIQTTDYLSPVGKVFTNYKSPRLLKNGNIV
;
A
#
# COMPACT_ATOMS: atom_id res chain seq x y z
N MET A 1 15.35 40.46 -20.93
CA MET A 1 15.85 39.39 -20.05
C MET A 1 15.57 39.64 -18.57
N HIS A 2 15.79 40.80 -17.99
CA HIS A 2 15.54 41.10 -16.56
C HIS A 2 14.11 40.88 -16.05
N SER A 3 13.07 41.03 -16.88
CA SER A 3 11.65 40.86 -16.47
C SER A 3 11.24 39.40 -16.28
N PHE A 4 11.87 38.48 -17.00
CA PHE A 4 11.56 37.05 -16.92
C PHE A 4 12.17 36.38 -15.65
N GLU A 5 13.41 36.75 -15.34
CA GLU A 5 14.10 36.28 -14.14
C GLU A 5 13.40 36.74 -12.85
N SER A 6 12.97 38.02 -12.79
CA SER A 6 12.22 38.54 -11.64
C SER A 6 10.90 37.84 -11.41
N LYS A 7 10.16 37.46 -12.46
CA LYS A 7 8.91 36.70 -12.36
C LYS A 7 9.18 35.28 -11.92
N PHE A 8 10.21 34.61 -12.44
CA PHE A 8 10.58 33.25 -12.06
C PHE A 8 10.91 33.17 -10.56
N TRP A 9 11.75 34.06 -10.05
CA TRP A 9 12.11 34.08 -8.62
C TRP A 9 10.91 34.40 -7.70
N LYS A 10 9.96 35.24 -8.14
CA LYS A 10 8.72 35.47 -7.39
C LYS A 10 7.84 34.24 -7.32
N HIS A 11 7.65 33.52 -8.42
CA HIS A 11 6.86 32.28 -8.42
C HIS A 11 7.55 31.17 -7.62
N LEU A 12 8.87 31.07 -7.69
CA LEU A 12 9.64 30.14 -6.88
C LEU A 12 9.53 30.46 -5.39
N ALA A 13 9.60 31.72 -5.00
CA ALA A 13 9.42 32.17 -3.62
C ALA A 13 7.99 31.88 -3.11
N ILE A 14 6.96 32.12 -3.95
CA ILE A 14 5.57 31.78 -3.62
C ILE A 14 5.41 30.27 -3.46
N LEU A 15 6.01 29.46 -4.34
CA LEU A 15 5.98 27.99 -4.25
C LEU A 15 6.65 27.51 -2.97
N ILE A 16 7.80 28.08 -2.62
CA ILE A 16 8.52 27.77 -1.37
C ILE A 16 7.68 28.18 -0.15
N LEU A 17 7.06 29.37 -0.17
CA LEU A 17 6.15 29.83 0.89
C LEU A 17 4.90 28.92 1.04
N LEU A 18 4.32 28.48 -0.08
CA LEU A 18 3.19 27.52 -0.06
C LEU A 18 3.62 26.15 0.48
N LEU A 19 4.84 25.72 0.19
CA LEU A 19 5.41 24.48 0.74
C LEU A 19 5.74 24.60 2.24
N LEU A 20 6.07 25.79 2.70
CA LEU A 20 6.36 26.08 4.12
C LEU A 20 5.08 26.36 4.94
N ALA A 21 4.04 26.90 4.31
CA ALA A 21 2.76 27.24 4.96
C ALA A 21 1.80 26.05 5.10
N GLY A 22 2.08 24.93 4.44
CA GLY A 22 1.33 23.69 4.60
C GLY A 22 1.57 23.10 5.98
N GLU A 23 0.80 23.50 6.98
CA GLU A 23 0.69 22.70 8.20
C GLU A 23 0.24 21.30 7.82
N ALA A 24 1.16 20.34 7.85
CA ALA A 24 0.87 18.93 7.64
C ALA A 24 0.07 18.40 8.86
N LYS A 25 -1.19 18.77 8.95
CA LYS A 25 -2.11 18.30 10.01
C LYS A 25 -2.50 16.83 9.86
N THR A 26 -2.10 16.17 8.79
CA THR A 26 -2.62 14.85 8.41
C THR A 26 -2.08 13.68 9.21
N GLN A 27 -0.99 13.83 9.95
CA GLN A 27 -0.39 12.71 10.71
C GLN A 27 -0.61 12.76 12.23
N TYR A 28 -1.18 13.83 12.75
CA TYR A 28 -1.39 14.00 14.21
C TYR A 28 -2.66 13.31 14.74
N TYR A 29 -3.60 12.94 13.88
CA TYR A 29 -4.90 12.42 14.31
C TYR A 29 -4.87 10.98 14.82
N LEU A 30 -3.84 10.20 14.54
CA LEU A 30 -3.68 8.84 15.06
C LEU A 30 -2.73 8.79 16.28
N SER A 31 -1.96 9.84 16.52
CA SER A 31 -1.13 9.95 17.72
C SER A 31 -1.93 10.57 18.87
N GLY A 32 -1.85 9.98 20.06
CA GLY A 32 -2.53 10.48 21.25
C GLY A 32 -3.86 9.81 21.59
N GLN A 33 -4.08 8.60 21.07
CA GLN A 33 -5.24 7.78 21.46
C GLN A 33 -5.00 6.96 22.74
N ASP A 34 -3.76 6.86 23.19
CA ASP A 34 -3.42 6.18 24.42
C ASP A 34 -3.61 7.11 25.62
N ALA A 35 -4.11 6.56 26.71
CA ALA A 35 -4.31 7.32 27.94
C ALA A 35 -2.95 7.81 28.47
N SER A 36 -2.92 9.04 29.01
CA SER A 36 -1.70 9.64 29.59
C SER A 36 -1.12 8.86 30.77
N SER A 37 -1.93 7.99 31.40
CA SER A 37 -1.51 7.08 32.46
C SER A 37 -0.71 5.87 32.01
N VAL A 38 -0.67 5.57 30.71
CA VAL A 38 0.07 4.42 30.18
C VAL A 38 1.56 4.57 30.48
N ARG A 39 2.14 3.51 31.06
CA ARG A 39 3.58 3.42 31.31
C ARG A 39 4.24 2.63 30.18
N TRP A 40 5.13 3.28 29.46
CA TRP A 40 5.79 2.74 28.27
C TRP A 40 7.13 2.09 28.61
N LYS A 41 7.41 0.97 27.98
CA LYS A 41 8.71 0.29 27.93
C LYS A 41 9.20 0.20 26.50
N ARG A 42 10.48 -0.15 26.34
CA ARG A 42 11.06 -0.39 25.03
C ARG A 42 11.96 -1.65 25.02
N ILE A 43 11.94 -2.35 23.91
CA ILE A 43 12.89 -3.41 23.57
C ILE A 43 13.63 -2.95 22.32
N LYS A 44 14.94 -3.12 22.29
CA LYS A 44 15.77 -2.83 21.12
C LYS A 44 16.22 -4.16 20.53
N SER A 45 15.93 -4.36 19.23
CA SER A 45 16.46 -5.44 18.41
C SER A 45 17.47 -4.87 17.38
N ASP A 46 17.94 -5.71 16.45
CA ASP A 46 19.00 -5.31 15.51
C ASP A 46 18.54 -4.17 14.58
N HIS A 47 17.27 -4.20 14.13
CA HIS A 47 16.75 -3.23 13.18
C HIS A 47 15.58 -2.39 13.71
N PHE A 48 14.98 -2.77 14.86
CA PHE A 48 13.78 -2.10 15.38
C PHE A 48 13.92 -1.69 16.84
N THR A 49 13.16 -0.67 17.22
CA THR A 49 12.96 -0.28 18.62
C THR A 49 11.46 -0.39 18.90
N ILE A 50 11.05 -1.43 19.61
CA ILE A 50 9.66 -1.69 19.92
C ILE A 50 9.30 -0.93 21.20
N ILE A 51 8.30 -0.06 21.13
CA ILE A 51 7.77 0.76 22.22
C ILE A 51 6.37 0.22 22.55
N PHE A 52 6.12 -0.13 23.80
CA PHE A 52 4.91 -0.83 24.20
C PHE A 52 4.52 -0.53 25.66
N PRO A 53 3.24 -0.66 26.02
CA PRO A 53 2.80 -0.58 27.42
C PRO A 53 3.40 -1.68 28.29
N ASN A 54 3.61 -1.38 29.56
CA ASN A 54 4.36 -2.21 30.52
C ASN A 54 3.92 -3.68 30.59
N ASP A 55 2.65 -3.95 30.38
CA ASP A 55 2.00 -5.28 30.44
C ASP A 55 2.01 -6.04 29.09
N TYR A 56 2.54 -5.45 28.01
CA TYR A 56 2.57 -6.01 26.67
C TYR A 56 3.94 -6.60 26.22
N ALA A 57 4.79 -6.97 27.15
CA ALA A 57 6.15 -7.43 26.83
C ALA A 57 6.18 -8.72 25.98
N SER A 58 5.26 -9.65 26.20
CA SER A 58 5.18 -10.90 25.42
C SER A 58 4.86 -10.60 23.95
N GLU A 59 3.87 -9.76 23.70
CA GLU A 59 3.43 -9.39 22.36
C GLU A 59 4.49 -8.55 21.65
N ALA A 60 5.12 -7.61 22.35
CA ALA A 60 6.24 -6.83 21.84
C ALA A 60 7.40 -7.70 21.36
N ASN A 61 7.75 -8.74 22.10
CA ASN A 61 8.76 -9.73 21.70
C ASN A 61 8.31 -10.54 20.47
N ARG A 62 7.02 -10.89 20.39
CA ARG A 62 6.45 -11.59 19.23
C ARG A 62 6.54 -10.74 17.97
N ILE A 63 6.12 -9.47 18.03
CA ILE A 63 6.21 -8.52 16.91
C ILE A 63 7.67 -8.28 16.52
N ALA A 64 8.57 -8.09 17.48
CA ALA A 64 10.01 -7.96 17.19
C ALA A 64 10.53 -9.13 16.38
N ARG A 65 10.22 -10.37 16.79
CA ARG A 65 10.63 -11.57 16.03
C ARG A 65 10.02 -11.63 14.64
N LEU A 66 8.73 -11.30 14.48
CA LEU A 66 8.08 -11.27 13.17
C LEU A 66 8.77 -10.28 12.23
N LEU A 67 9.08 -9.09 12.71
CA LEU A 67 9.75 -8.05 11.93
C LEU A 67 11.19 -8.44 11.58
N GLU A 68 11.98 -8.92 12.54
CA GLU A 68 13.38 -9.31 12.29
C GLU A 68 13.50 -10.51 11.35
N THR A 69 12.60 -11.50 11.45
CA THR A 69 12.61 -12.64 10.52
C THR A 69 12.16 -12.28 9.11
N SER A 70 11.27 -11.31 8.97
CA SER A 70 10.74 -10.85 7.67
C SER A 70 11.66 -9.84 6.98
N TYR A 71 12.41 -9.06 7.74
CA TYR A 71 13.21 -7.95 7.21
C TYR A 71 14.26 -8.36 6.17
N PRO A 72 15.08 -9.41 6.37
CA PRO A 72 16.09 -9.83 5.38
C PRO A 72 15.47 -10.16 4.02
N ILE A 73 14.32 -10.83 4.03
CA ILE A 73 13.60 -11.26 2.82
C ILE A 73 13.03 -10.06 2.07
N LEU A 74 12.30 -9.19 2.78
CA LEU A 74 11.67 -8.02 2.18
C LEU A 74 12.69 -6.99 1.66
N ARG A 75 13.78 -6.77 2.38
CA ARG A 75 14.82 -5.81 1.96
C ARG A 75 15.57 -6.29 0.71
N ALA A 76 15.74 -7.59 0.53
CA ALA A 76 16.50 -8.15 -0.58
C ALA A 76 15.89 -7.76 -1.94
N THR A 77 14.57 -7.69 -2.04
CA THR A 77 13.85 -7.34 -3.28
C THR A 77 14.17 -5.93 -3.82
N TYR A 78 14.56 -5.00 -2.92
CA TYR A 78 14.90 -3.61 -3.28
C TYR A 78 16.32 -3.19 -2.88
N GLU A 79 17.13 -4.12 -2.41
CA GLU A 79 18.48 -3.84 -1.90
C GLU A 79 18.47 -2.70 -0.87
N ALA A 80 17.40 -2.65 -0.07
CA ALA A 80 17.18 -1.57 0.87
C ALA A 80 17.99 -1.78 2.15
N ARG A 81 18.41 -0.67 2.75
CA ARG A 81 19.03 -0.64 4.07
C ARG A 81 18.20 0.30 4.95
N ALA A 82 17.26 -0.26 5.70
CA ALA A 82 16.49 0.53 6.65
C ALA A 82 17.39 0.95 7.83
N LYS A 83 17.23 2.20 8.25
CA LYS A 83 17.73 2.65 9.54
C LYS A 83 16.85 2.03 10.63
N SER A 84 17.35 1.95 11.87
CA SER A 84 16.55 1.52 13.00
C SER A 84 15.21 2.27 13.03
N THR A 85 14.11 1.50 13.03
CA THR A 85 12.77 2.04 12.90
C THR A 85 12.00 1.82 14.21
N PRO A 86 11.45 2.89 14.83
CA PRO A 86 10.54 2.77 15.95
C PRO A 86 9.25 2.04 15.56
N VAL A 87 8.78 1.18 16.44
CA VAL A 87 7.51 0.44 16.32
C VAL A 87 6.73 0.67 17.60
N ILE A 88 5.55 1.24 17.48
CA ILE A 88 4.71 1.59 18.64
C ILE A 88 3.50 0.65 18.65
N ILE A 89 3.23 0.04 19.79
CA ILE A 89 2.11 -0.86 19.97
C ILE A 89 1.03 -0.16 20.76
N HIS A 90 -0.16 -0.06 20.18
CA HIS A 90 -1.36 0.59 20.73
C HIS A 90 -2.44 -0.46 21.06
N PRO A 91 -2.43 -1.05 22.26
CA PRO A 91 -3.36 -2.14 22.59
C PRO A 91 -4.75 -1.66 23.00
N HIS A 92 -4.89 -0.39 23.35
CA HIS A 92 -6.15 0.17 23.89
C HIS A 92 -7.02 0.84 22.81
N SER A 93 -6.75 0.59 21.54
CA SER A 93 -7.56 1.09 20.42
C SER A 93 -8.64 0.08 20.02
N VAL A 94 -9.78 0.58 19.55
CA VAL A 94 -10.84 -0.22 18.91
C VAL A 94 -10.61 -0.37 17.41
N ILE A 95 -9.56 0.22 16.87
CA ILE A 95 -9.24 0.21 15.44
C ILE A 95 -8.35 -1.00 15.14
N PRO A 96 -8.80 -1.96 14.30
CA PRO A 96 -7.97 -3.06 13.84
C PRO A 96 -7.12 -2.61 12.66
N ASN A 97 -5.94 -2.06 12.90
CA ASN A 97 -5.08 -1.55 11.81
C ASN A 97 -3.60 -1.53 12.21
N ALA A 98 -2.76 -1.19 11.24
CA ALA A 98 -1.41 -0.73 11.43
C ALA A 98 -1.12 0.40 10.43
N SER A 99 -0.04 1.10 10.62
CA SER A 99 0.43 2.10 9.66
C SER A 99 1.93 2.26 9.70
N ALA A 100 2.54 2.49 8.54
CA ALA A 100 3.91 2.94 8.43
C ALA A 100 3.94 4.42 8.07
N ALA A 101 4.39 5.25 9.01
CA ALA A 101 4.60 6.66 8.78
C ALA A 101 6.01 6.92 8.26
N TRP A 102 6.13 7.86 7.31
CA TRP A 102 7.44 8.28 6.82
C TRP A 102 8.09 9.36 7.66
N ALA A 103 7.32 10.34 8.10
CA ALA A 103 7.83 11.53 8.74
C ALA A 103 7.00 11.91 10.00
N PRO A 104 7.47 11.59 11.19
CA PRO A 104 8.66 10.80 11.51
C PRO A 104 8.49 9.32 11.16
N ARG A 105 9.59 8.68 10.71
CA ARG A 105 9.58 7.26 10.33
C ARG A 105 9.30 6.40 11.54
N ARG A 106 8.21 5.64 11.48
CA ARG A 106 7.79 4.67 12.48
C ARG A 106 6.76 3.70 11.92
N MET A 107 6.47 2.66 12.66
CA MET A 107 5.29 1.81 12.48
C MET A 107 4.42 1.90 13.73
N ASP A 108 3.12 2.00 13.53
CA ASP A 108 2.11 1.99 14.58
C ASP A 108 1.26 0.73 14.42
N PHE A 109 1.15 -0.11 15.47
CA PHE A 109 0.38 -1.34 15.47
C PHE A 109 -0.77 -1.25 16.46
N TYR A 110 -1.99 -1.41 15.97
CA TYR A 110 -3.21 -1.47 16.77
C TYR A 110 -3.65 -2.91 16.87
N GLN A 111 -3.67 -3.45 18.09
CA GLN A 111 -3.77 -4.89 18.32
C GLN A 111 -5.19 -5.47 18.27
N THR A 112 -6.22 -4.64 18.14
CA THR A 112 -7.59 -5.11 17.99
C THR A 112 -7.69 -6.04 16.78
N SER A 113 -8.25 -7.23 16.98
CA SER A 113 -8.48 -8.15 15.88
C SER A 113 -9.50 -7.61 14.89
N PRO A 114 -9.32 -7.83 13.58
CA PRO A 114 -10.29 -7.40 12.59
C PRO A 114 -11.60 -8.16 12.77
N GLN A 115 -12.72 -7.49 12.44
CA GLN A 115 -14.05 -8.13 12.47
C GLN A 115 -14.27 -9.09 11.30
N ASP A 116 -13.58 -8.87 10.17
CA ASP A 116 -13.57 -9.80 9.05
C ASP A 116 -12.62 -10.96 9.36
N GLY A 117 -13.05 -12.19 9.04
CA GLY A 117 -12.22 -13.39 9.24
C GLY A 117 -10.97 -13.37 8.36
N TYR A 118 -9.82 -13.55 9.00
CA TYR A 118 -8.54 -13.76 8.31
C TYR A 118 -8.08 -15.20 8.54
N SER A 119 -7.52 -15.79 7.51
CA SER A 119 -7.04 -17.18 7.55
C SER A 119 -5.62 -17.31 8.12
N GLN A 120 -5.03 -16.21 8.57
CA GLN A 120 -3.71 -16.18 9.22
C GLN A 120 -3.69 -15.21 10.40
N ASP A 121 -2.62 -15.31 11.18
CA ASP A 121 -2.33 -14.37 12.27
C ASP A 121 -2.33 -12.93 11.76
N TRP A 122 -3.18 -12.10 12.34
CA TRP A 122 -3.37 -10.70 11.97
C TRP A 122 -2.09 -9.86 12.10
N MET A 123 -1.36 -10.04 13.22
CA MET A 123 -0.11 -9.33 13.45
C MET A 123 0.98 -9.74 12.46
N LYS A 124 1.00 -11.01 12.05
CA LYS A 124 1.93 -11.47 11.01
C LYS A 124 1.65 -10.79 9.67
N GLN A 125 0.39 -10.71 9.28
CA GLN A 125 0.00 -10.02 8.04
C GLN A 125 0.37 -8.55 8.07
N LEU A 126 -0.01 -7.83 9.16
CA LEU A 126 0.33 -6.43 9.34
C LEU A 126 1.85 -6.21 9.36
N SER A 127 2.59 -7.07 10.05
CA SER A 127 4.05 -6.95 10.09
C SER A 127 4.68 -7.03 8.70
N LEU A 128 4.23 -7.94 7.84
CA LEU A 128 4.71 -8.04 6.46
C LEU A 128 4.34 -6.81 5.63
N HIS A 129 3.11 -6.31 5.80
CA HIS A 129 2.59 -5.17 5.06
C HIS A 129 3.34 -3.87 5.43
N GLU A 130 3.35 -3.52 6.71
CA GLU A 130 3.97 -2.28 7.18
C GLU A 130 5.49 -2.27 7.00
N LEU A 131 6.13 -3.42 7.21
CA LEU A 131 7.55 -3.54 6.96
C LEU A 131 7.89 -3.34 5.47
N ARG A 132 6.99 -3.72 4.56
CA ARG A 132 7.17 -3.44 3.14
C ARG A 132 7.22 -1.95 2.85
N HIS A 133 6.38 -1.15 3.49
CA HIS A 133 6.43 0.30 3.38
C HIS A 133 7.77 0.87 3.90
N ILE A 134 8.28 0.37 5.01
CA ILE A 134 9.61 0.78 5.52
C ILE A 134 10.73 0.46 4.50
N VAL A 135 10.65 -0.68 3.83
CA VAL A 135 11.59 -1.05 2.76
C VAL A 135 11.47 -0.12 1.54
N GLN A 136 10.23 0.19 1.10
CA GLN A 136 9.99 1.16 0.02
C GLN A 136 10.56 2.53 0.36
N PHE A 137 10.31 3.03 1.56
CA PHE A 137 10.82 4.31 2.05
C PHE A 137 12.35 4.35 2.07
N SER A 138 12.95 3.27 2.56
CA SER A 138 14.41 3.17 2.61
C SER A 138 15.07 3.11 1.23
N THR A 139 14.35 2.60 0.24
CA THR A 139 14.81 2.59 -1.16
C THR A 139 14.88 3.99 -1.75
N LEU A 140 13.98 4.89 -1.33
CA LEU A 140 13.97 6.27 -1.78
C LEU A 140 15.00 7.17 -1.05
N ASP A 141 15.54 6.73 0.07
CA ASP A 141 16.62 7.41 0.82
C ASP A 141 18.02 7.13 0.18
N LYS A 142 18.10 7.24 -1.14
CA LYS A 142 19.32 7.02 -1.95
C LYS A 142 19.54 8.18 -2.93
N GLY A 143 20.77 8.36 -3.36
CA GLY A 143 21.13 9.33 -4.40
C GLY A 143 20.64 10.75 -4.05
N PHE A 144 19.90 11.38 -4.95
CA PHE A 144 19.36 12.72 -4.74
C PHE A 144 18.27 12.75 -3.66
N GLY A 145 17.54 11.66 -3.48
CA GLY A 145 16.62 11.51 -2.35
C GLY A 145 17.31 11.64 -0.99
N LYS A 146 18.56 11.14 -0.87
CA LYS A 146 19.37 11.33 0.33
C LYS A 146 19.77 12.80 0.54
N LEU A 147 20.06 13.55 -0.54
CA LEU A 147 20.34 14.98 -0.45
C LEU A 147 19.11 15.76 0.02
N ILE A 148 17.94 15.46 -0.54
CA ILE A 148 16.66 16.04 -0.08
C ILE A 148 16.43 15.72 1.40
N SER A 149 16.66 14.49 1.81
CA SER A 149 16.52 14.08 3.22
C SER A 149 17.49 14.82 4.14
N ALA A 150 18.70 15.13 3.68
CA ALA A 150 19.68 15.90 4.44
C ALA A 150 19.29 17.37 4.58
N LEU A 151 18.66 17.96 3.56
CA LEU A 151 18.29 19.39 3.53
C LEU A 151 16.94 19.68 4.17
N SER A 152 15.97 18.81 4.00
CA SER A 152 14.56 19.00 4.43
C SER A 152 14.03 17.86 5.30
N GLY A 153 14.92 17.01 5.80
CA GLY A 153 14.55 15.88 6.65
C GLY A 153 13.67 14.84 5.94
N GLN A 154 13.01 14.03 6.72
CA GLN A 154 12.11 12.97 6.22
C GLN A 154 10.90 13.54 5.46
N GLN A 155 10.50 14.77 5.77
CA GLN A 155 9.37 15.46 5.12
C GLN A 155 9.62 15.65 3.62
N GLY A 156 10.81 16.10 3.23
CA GLY A 156 11.14 16.28 1.82
C GLY A 156 11.13 14.98 1.03
N THR A 157 11.63 13.90 1.61
CA THR A 157 11.59 12.58 0.96
C THR A 157 10.15 12.06 0.84
N ALA A 158 9.32 12.29 1.85
CA ALA A 158 7.90 11.97 1.81
C ALA A 158 7.17 12.71 0.69
N ALA A 159 7.48 14.01 0.50
CA ALA A 159 6.91 14.81 -0.58
C ALA A 159 7.30 14.29 -1.97
N VAL A 160 8.55 13.88 -2.17
CA VAL A 160 9.01 13.24 -3.43
C VAL A 160 8.25 11.95 -3.70
N MET A 161 8.04 11.12 -2.68
CA MET A 161 7.25 9.91 -2.84
C MET A 161 5.80 10.23 -3.24
N ALA A 162 5.15 11.10 -2.49
CA ALA A 162 3.77 11.48 -2.76
C ALA A 162 3.57 12.06 -4.17
N ALA A 163 4.57 12.80 -4.68
CA ALA A 163 4.51 13.40 -6.01
C ALA A 163 4.71 12.41 -7.17
N PHE A 164 5.53 11.38 -6.98
CA PHE A 164 6.02 10.58 -8.10
C PHE A 164 5.68 9.09 -8.04
N VAL A 165 5.47 8.53 -6.86
CA VAL A 165 5.14 7.10 -6.68
C VAL A 165 3.63 6.95 -6.53
N PRO A 166 2.95 6.21 -7.43
CA PRO A 166 1.49 6.04 -7.32
C PRO A 166 1.11 5.25 -6.06
N LEU A 167 0.03 5.67 -5.39
CA LEU A 167 -0.48 4.97 -4.19
C LEU A 167 -0.83 3.51 -4.47
N TRP A 168 -1.40 3.21 -5.65
CA TRP A 168 -1.68 1.82 -6.02
C TRP A 168 -0.41 0.94 -6.04
N PHE A 169 0.76 1.53 -6.35
CA PHE A 169 2.01 0.78 -6.28
C PHE A 169 2.44 0.55 -4.83
N ILE A 170 2.36 1.58 -4.01
CA ILE A 170 2.77 1.51 -2.60
C ILE A 170 1.98 0.42 -1.89
N GLU A 171 0.66 0.48 -1.98
CA GLU A 171 -0.23 -0.48 -1.32
C GLU A 171 -0.23 -1.84 -2.01
N GLY A 172 -0.25 -1.85 -3.34
CA GLY A 172 -0.23 -3.10 -4.11
C GLY A 172 1.04 -3.94 -3.93
N ASP A 173 2.19 -3.27 -3.78
CA ASP A 173 3.46 -3.94 -3.48
C ASP A 173 3.48 -4.51 -2.05
N ALA A 174 2.86 -3.82 -1.09
CA ALA A 174 2.69 -4.34 0.26
C ALA A 174 1.75 -5.56 0.28
N VAL A 175 0.60 -5.51 -0.42
CA VAL A 175 -0.30 -6.66 -0.57
C VAL A 175 0.37 -7.82 -1.32
N THR A 176 1.19 -7.52 -2.33
CA THR A 176 1.98 -8.55 -3.04
C THR A 176 2.95 -9.22 -2.08
N SER A 177 3.65 -8.45 -1.26
CA SER A 177 4.61 -8.98 -0.28
C SER A 177 3.93 -9.84 0.79
N GLU A 178 2.84 -9.39 1.40
CA GLU A 178 2.10 -10.19 2.37
C GLU A 178 1.54 -11.49 1.76
N THR A 179 1.24 -11.47 0.45
CA THR A 179 0.72 -12.63 -0.27
C THR A 179 1.81 -13.64 -0.62
N ILE A 180 2.98 -13.18 -1.06
CA ILE A 180 4.09 -14.05 -1.45
C ILE A 180 4.77 -14.67 -0.22
N PHE A 181 4.97 -13.87 0.84
CA PHE A 181 5.72 -14.29 2.02
C PHE A 181 4.86 -14.85 3.15
N SER A 182 3.59 -15.14 2.86
CA SER A 182 2.70 -15.86 3.78
C SER A 182 1.87 -16.92 3.06
N SER A 183 1.25 -17.81 3.83
CA SER A 183 0.35 -18.85 3.30
C SER A 183 -1.02 -18.31 2.89
N SER A 184 -1.40 -17.11 3.29
CA SER A 184 -2.78 -16.62 3.13
C SER A 184 -2.94 -15.08 3.08
N GLY A 185 -2.01 -14.37 2.46
CA GLY A 185 -2.16 -12.94 2.21
C GLY A 185 -3.40 -12.59 1.38
N ARG A 186 -3.84 -11.31 1.40
CA ARG A 186 -5.08 -10.83 0.75
C ARG A 186 -5.22 -11.28 -0.71
N GLY A 187 -4.13 -11.29 -1.47
CA GLY A 187 -4.15 -11.72 -2.87
C GLY A 187 -4.52 -13.19 -3.11
N ARG A 188 -4.53 -14.05 -2.06
CA ARG A 188 -5.00 -15.44 -2.13
C ARG A 188 -6.48 -15.58 -1.83
N GLN A 189 -7.12 -14.53 -1.34
CA GLN A 189 -8.54 -14.56 -0.99
C GLN A 189 -9.39 -14.31 -2.24
N THR A 190 -10.28 -15.22 -2.55
CA THR A 190 -11.19 -15.09 -3.71
C THR A 190 -11.98 -13.80 -3.68
N ARG A 191 -12.46 -13.39 -2.49
CA ARG A 191 -13.22 -12.16 -2.28
C ARG A 191 -12.42 -10.91 -2.68
N PHE A 192 -11.11 -10.90 -2.46
CA PHE A 192 -10.25 -9.75 -2.73
C PHE A 192 -10.15 -9.41 -4.23
N SER A 193 -10.22 -10.42 -5.10
CA SER A 193 -10.12 -10.24 -6.56
C SER A 193 -11.47 -10.29 -7.28
N ALA A 194 -12.56 -10.58 -6.56
CA ALA A 194 -13.86 -10.85 -7.17
C ALA A 194 -14.43 -9.62 -7.91
N GLY A 195 -14.27 -8.42 -7.35
CA GLY A 195 -14.77 -7.18 -7.94
C GLY A 195 -14.11 -6.87 -9.28
N LEU A 196 -12.80 -6.88 -9.34
CA LEU A 196 -12.05 -6.63 -10.57
C LEU A 196 -12.27 -7.75 -11.61
N LYS A 197 -12.32 -9.02 -11.16
CA LYS A 197 -12.61 -10.15 -12.03
C LYS A 197 -13.98 -9.99 -12.70
N ALA A 198 -15.03 -9.71 -11.92
CA ALA A 198 -16.38 -9.48 -12.42
C ALA A 198 -16.44 -8.28 -13.39
N GLN A 199 -15.79 -7.16 -13.04
CA GLN A 199 -15.71 -6.00 -13.91
C GLN A 199 -15.06 -6.34 -15.26
N LEU A 200 -13.89 -6.99 -15.27
CA LEU A 200 -13.17 -7.29 -16.50
C LEU A 200 -13.95 -8.26 -17.39
N GLN A 201 -14.62 -9.24 -16.82
CA GLN A 201 -15.38 -10.24 -17.57
C GLN A 201 -16.68 -9.67 -18.18
N ASN A 202 -17.34 -8.73 -17.52
CA ASN A 202 -18.65 -8.22 -17.95
C ASN A 202 -18.59 -6.83 -18.60
N LEU A 203 -17.69 -5.95 -18.17
CA LEU A 203 -17.63 -4.56 -18.60
C LEU A 203 -16.29 -4.21 -19.30
N GLY A 204 -15.31 -5.11 -19.22
CA GLY A 204 -13.96 -4.87 -19.72
C GLY A 204 -13.15 -3.93 -18.82
N ALA A 205 -11.96 -3.58 -19.30
CA ALA A 205 -11.05 -2.71 -18.57
C ALA A 205 -11.43 -1.23 -18.74
N TYR A 206 -11.58 -0.51 -17.66
CA TYR A 206 -11.71 0.95 -17.69
C TYR A 206 -10.39 1.63 -18.11
N SER A 207 -10.46 2.93 -18.39
CA SER A 207 -9.22 3.71 -18.57
C SER A 207 -8.40 3.70 -17.27
N TYR A 208 -7.07 3.82 -17.40
CA TYR A 208 -6.18 3.91 -16.24
C TYR A 208 -6.60 5.00 -15.26
N GLY A 209 -6.99 6.18 -15.79
CA GLY A 209 -7.44 7.30 -14.95
C GLY A 209 -8.68 6.94 -14.12
N LYS A 210 -9.70 6.33 -14.74
CA LYS A 210 -10.91 5.92 -14.03
C LYS A 210 -10.63 4.84 -12.99
N ALA A 211 -9.81 3.84 -13.34
CA ALA A 211 -9.46 2.76 -12.42
C ALA A 211 -8.66 3.27 -11.20
N TYR A 212 -7.82 4.30 -11.37
CA TYR A 212 -6.98 4.81 -10.30
C TYR A 212 -7.64 5.92 -9.46
N PHE A 213 -8.37 6.83 -10.09
CA PHE A 213 -8.97 7.97 -9.39
C PHE A 213 -10.41 7.70 -8.91
N GLY A 214 -10.97 6.57 -9.27
CA GLY A 214 -12.31 6.21 -8.86
C GLY A 214 -13.40 6.62 -9.86
N SER A 215 -14.64 6.27 -9.53
CA SER A 215 -15.84 6.65 -10.26
C SER A 215 -17.01 6.77 -9.29
N TYR A 216 -17.80 7.82 -9.41
CA TYR A 216 -19.05 7.95 -8.64
C TYR A 216 -20.19 7.10 -9.21
N LYS A 217 -20.08 6.66 -10.45
CA LYS A 217 -21.12 5.92 -11.16
C LYS A 217 -20.87 4.41 -11.15
N ASP A 218 -19.63 4.02 -11.36
CA ASP A 218 -19.28 2.63 -11.60
C ASP A 218 -18.38 2.09 -10.49
N HIS A 219 -18.55 0.82 -10.17
CA HIS A 219 -17.62 0.15 -9.29
C HIS A 219 -16.23 0.09 -9.95
N VAL A 220 -15.21 0.48 -9.21
CA VAL A 220 -13.80 0.32 -9.58
C VAL A 220 -13.07 -0.31 -8.41
N PRO A 221 -12.03 -1.12 -8.65
CA PRO A 221 -11.22 -1.68 -7.58
C PRO A 221 -10.58 -0.56 -6.75
N ASP A 222 -10.41 -0.79 -5.46
CA ASP A 222 -9.65 0.12 -4.63
C ASP A 222 -8.14 0.07 -4.97
N ILE A 223 -7.36 0.93 -4.32
CA ILE A 223 -5.91 1.02 -4.56
C ILE A 223 -5.15 -0.25 -4.17
N TYR A 224 -5.65 -1.03 -3.21
CA TYR A 224 -5.07 -2.30 -2.77
C TYR A 224 -5.29 -3.39 -3.81
N GLU A 225 -6.54 -3.58 -4.25
CA GLU A 225 -6.90 -4.58 -5.26
C GLU A 225 -6.25 -4.26 -6.61
N LEU A 226 -6.43 -3.03 -7.12
CA LEU A 226 -5.81 -2.57 -8.37
C LEU A 226 -4.28 -2.71 -8.31
N GLY A 227 -3.70 -2.26 -7.21
CA GLY A 227 -2.27 -2.25 -7.00
C GLY A 227 -1.69 -3.66 -6.96
N TYR A 228 -2.31 -4.56 -6.18
CA TYR A 228 -1.89 -5.96 -6.12
C TYR A 228 -1.84 -6.60 -7.51
N HIS A 229 -2.92 -6.48 -8.26
CA HIS A 229 -2.97 -7.09 -9.59
C HIS A 229 -1.95 -6.51 -10.57
N LEU A 230 -1.70 -5.19 -10.50
CA LEU A 230 -0.67 -4.58 -11.33
C LEU A 230 0.74 -4.97 -10.89
N VAL A 231 1.01 -4.98 -9.59
CA VAL A 231 2.34 -5.30 -9.08
C VAL A 231 2.65 -6.77 -9.29
N ALA A 232 1.79 -7.67 -8.83
CA ALA A 232 2.02 -9.12 -8.88
C ALA A 232 2.12 -9.62 -10.33
N TYR A 233 1.19 -9.22 -11.21
CA TYR A 233 1.22 -9.61 -12.63
C TYR A 233 2.51 -9.20 -13.32
N ASN A 234 2.95 -7.97 -13.11
CA ASN A 234 4.16 -7.48 -13.76
C ASN A 234 5.45 -7.98 -13.09
N GLN A 235 5.43 -8.28 -11.80
CA GLN A 235 6.54 -8.94 -11.12
C GLN A 235 6.74 -10.36 -11.66
N MET A 236 5.67 -11.11 -11.88
CA MET A 236 5.73 -12.44 -12.54
C MET A 236 6.32 -12.35 -13.95
N LYS A 237 6.01 -11.28 -14.68
CA LYS A 237 6.43 -11.11 -16.08
C LYS A 237 7.85 -10.56 -16.25
N PHE A 238 8.28 -9.63 -15.40
CA PHE A 238 9.53 -8.88 -15.53
C PHE A 238 10.49 -9.07 -14.35
N GLY A 239 10.10 -9.83 -13.34
CA GLY A 239 10.85 -10.01 -12.10
C GLY A 239 10.86 -8.76 -11.19
N ASP A 240 11.53 -8.89 -10.05
CA ASP A 240 11.67 -7.80 -9.05
C ASP A 240 12.37 -6.56 -9.61
N LYS A 241 13.19 -6.72 -10.65
CA LYS A 241 13.93 -5.65 -11.31
C LYS A 241 13.03 -4.53 -11.81
N LEU A 242 11.79 -4.81 -12.20
CA LEU A 242 10.85 -3.79 -12.69
C LEU A 242 10.61 -2.72 -11.64
N TRP A 243 10.18 -3.15 -10.46
CA TRP A 243 9.77 -2.24 -9.40
C TRP A 243 10.95 -1.63 -8.67
N HIS A 244 12.02 -2.41 -8.49
CA HIS A 244 13.29 -1.87 -7.99
C HIS A 244 13.80 -0.73 -8.88
N THR A 245 13.81 -0.93 -10.21
CA THR A 245 14.27 0.12 -11.14
C THR A 245 13.36 1.35 -11.13
N ALA A 246 12.04 1.16 -10.97
CA ALA A 246 11.10 2.27 -10.89
C ALA A 246 11.34 3.14 -9.65
N LEU A 247 11.54 2.53 -8.49
CA LEU A 247 11.86 3.24 -7.24
C LEU A 247 13.28 3.86 -7.28
N ASP A 248 14.27 3.11 -7.73
CA ASP A 248 15.67 3.58 -7.79
C ASP A 248 15.80 4.81 -8.70
N ARG A 249 15.10 4.83 -9.84
CA ARG A 249 15.05 6.03 -10.68
C ARG A 249 14.36 7.20 -10.02
N THR A 250 13.29 6.96 -9.29
CA THR A 250 12.60 8.00 -8.54
C THR A 250 13.52 8.62 -7.48
N ALA A 251 14.27 7.78 -6.76
CA ALA A 251 15.23 8.23 -5.75
C ALA A 251 16.40 9.01 -6.34
N LYS A 252 16.96 8.53 -7.46
CA LYS A 252 18.18 9.09 -8.04
C LYS A 252 17.95 10.28 -8.97
N GLN A 253 16.79 10.34 -9.62
CA GLN A 253 16.50 11.31 -10.68
C GLN A 253 15.09 11.92 -10.53
N PRO A 254 14.72 12.48 -9.36
CA PRO A 254 13.37 13.02 -9.12
C PRO A 254 13.06 14.25 -10.00
N TRP A 255 14.07 14.93 -10.54
CA TRP A 255 13.90 16.05 -11.47
C TRP A 255 13.35 15.66 -12.85
N ARG A 256 13.30 14.37 -13.17
CA ARG A 256 12.60 13.90 -14.38
C ARG A 256 11.10 14.09 -14.21
N ILE A 257 10.41 14.49 -15.27
CA ILE A 257 8.96 14.78 -15.25
C ILE A 257 8.14 13.55 -14.77
N LYS A 258 8.58 12.34 -15.04
CA LYS A 258 7.91 11.08 -14.66
C LYS A 258 8.93 10.01 -14.29
N PRO A 259 9.67 10.16 -13.19
CA PRO A 259 10.81 9.29 -12.88
C PRO A 259 10.39 7.83 -12.68
N PHE A 260 9.28 7.58 -11.98
CA PHE A 260 8.73 6.24 -11.77
C PHE A 260 8.35 5.55 -13.09
N THR A 261 7.61 6.24 -13.97
CA THR A 261 7.25 5.74 -15.30
C THR A 261 8.49 5.52 -16.17
N SER A 262 9.52 6.35 -16.04
CA SER A 262 10.79 6.18 -16.75
C SER A 262 11.51 4.89 -16.31
N GLY A 263 11.42 4.53 -15.03
CA GLY A 263 11.94 3.28 -14.52
C GLY A 263 11.18 2.07 -15.06
N ILE A 264 9.86 2.12 -15.07
CA ILE A 264 9.00 1.09 -15.69
C ILE A 264 9.41 0.89 -17.16
N ARG A 265 9.49 1.98 -17.94
CA ARG A 265 9.84 1.90 -19.38
C ARG A 265 11.22 1.29 -19.61
N LYS A 266 12.19 1.54 -18.74
CA LYS A 266 13.55 0.99 -18.86
C LYS A 266 13.56 -0.55 -18.85
N VAL A 267 12.67 -1.16 -18.11
CA VAL A 267 12.63 -2.63 -17.95
C VAL A 267 11.59 -3.27 -18.87
N SER A 268 10.38 -2.70 -18.94
CA SER A 268 9.27 -3.29 -19.67
C SER A 268 9.11 -2.79 -21.11
N GLY A 269 9.80 -1.70 -21.50
CA GLY A 269 9.56 -1.00 -22.78
C GLY A 269 8.27 -0.16 -22.80
N MET A 270 7.41 -0.29 -21.80
CA MET A 270 6.08 0.30 -21.72
C MET A 270 6.01 1.52 -20.80
N ASN A 271 5.16 2.47 -21.12
CA ASN A 271 4.75 3.47 -20.13
C ASN A 271 3.69 2.91 -19.17
N LYS A 272 3.36 3.66 -18.14
CA LYS A 272 2.41 3.23 -17.09
C LYS A 272 1.02 2.84 -17.64
N ASN A 273 0.49 3.60 -18.60
CA ASN A 273 -0.81 3.31 -19.20
C ASN A 273 -0.78 2.06 -20.10
N GLN A 274 0.31 1.85 -20.82
CA GLN A 274 0.51 0.64 -21.63
C GLN A 274 0.66 -0.58 -20.71
N LEU A 275 1.45 -0.45 -19.65
CA LEU A 275 1.60 -1.51 -18.63
C LEU A 275 0.24 -1.90 -18.05
N TYR A 276 -0.57 -0.92 -17.63
CA TYR A 276 -1.92 -1.14 -17.13
C TYR A 276 -2.79 -1.90 -18.14
N LYS A 277 -2.89 -1.40 -19.39
CA LYS A 277 -3.71 -2.03 -20.43
C LYS A 277 -3.30 -3.48 -20.68
N THR A 278 -2.01 -3.73 -20.78
CA THR A 278 -1.47 -5.08 -21.00
C THR A 278 -1.75 -6.00 -19.83
N SER A 279 -1.62 -5.49 -18.59
CA SER A 279 -1.92 -6.27 -17.39
C SER A 279 -3.39 -6.63 -17.31
N MET A 280 -4.30 -5.67 -17.54
CA MET A 280 -5.74 -5.93 -17.51
C MET A 280 -6.17 -6.92 -18.59
N ALA A 281 -5.61 -6.82 -19.79
CA ALA A 281 -5.88 -7.78 -20.88
C ALA A 281 -5.39 -9.18 -20.53
N GLY A 282 -4.19 -9.31 -19.98
CA GLY A 282 -3.64 -10.61 -19.57
C GLY A 282 -4.41 -11.24 -18.41
N LEU A 283 -4.79 -10.47 -17.41
CA LEU A 283 -5.63 -10.93 -16.29
C LEU A 283 -7.00 -11.38 -16.78
N ASN A 284 -7.63 -10.61 -17.69
CA ASN A 284 -8.93 -10.96 -18.26
C ASN A 284 -8.86 -12.29 -19.02
N ALA A 285 -7.83 -12.50 -19.84
CA ALA A 285 -7.63 -13.75 -20.55
C ALA A 285 -7.41 -14.93 -19.59
N ALA A 286 -6.58 -14.76 -18.57
CA ALA A 286 -6.32 -15.82 -17.58
C ALA A 286 -7.60 -16.20 -16.80
N TRP A 287 -8.38 -15.22 -16.39
CA TRP A 287 -9.63 -15.46 -15.66
C TRP A 287 -10.73 -16.03 -16.56
N LYS A 288 -10.78 -15.65 -17.84
CA LYS A 288 -11.67 -16.28 -18.80
C LYS A 288 -11.34 -17.76 -18.96
N ASN A 289 -10.07 -18.09 -19.19
CA ASN A 289 -9.64 -19.50 -19.30
C ASN A 289 -9.96 -20.29 -18.01
N GLN A 290 -9.82 -19.66 -16.84
CA GLN A 290 -10.19 -20.28 -15.57
C GLN A 290 -11.71 -20.56 -15.49
N ASN A 291 -12.54 -19.60 -15.90
CA ASN A 291 -14.00 -19.76 -15.89
C ASN A 291 -14.46 -20.83 -16.91
N ASP A 292 -13.86 -20.84 -18.11
CA ASP A 292 -14.16 -21.81 -19.16
C ASP A 292 -13.79 -23.26 -18.75
N ALA A 293 -12.82 -23.41 -17.84
CA ALA A 293 -12.39 -24.70 -17.29
C ALA A 293 -13.21 -25.16 -16.06
N MET A 294 -14.15 -24.35 -15.59
CA MET A 294 -14.96 -24.63 -14.39
C MET A 294 -16.43 -24.83 -14.78
N GLU A 295 -17.06 -25.83 -14.22
CA GLU A 295 -18.53 -25.94 -14.25
C GLU A 295 -19.14 -24.91 -13.30
N ILE A 296 -19.75 -23.88 -13.86
CA ILE A 296 -20.39 -22.81 -13.08
C ILE A 296 -21.85 -23.24 -12.81
N GLN A 297 -22.18 -23.47 -11.56
CA GLN A 297 -23.56 -23.68 -11.16
C GLN A 297 -24.36 -22.37 -11.28
N THR A 298 -25.48 -22.44 -11.98
CA THR A 298 -26.43 -21.32 -12.01
C THR A 298 -27.11 -21.18 -10.64
N THR A 299 -27.16 -19.95 -10.14
CA THR A 299 -27.81 -19.65 -8.85
C THR A 299 -28.90 -18.59 -9.06
N ASP A 300 -29.98 -18.69 -8.31
CA ASP A 300 -31.01 -17.66 -8.28
C ASP A 300 -30.58 -16.47 -7.42
N TYR A 301 -30.92 -15.27 -7.88
CA TYR A 301 -30.72 -14.07 -7.09
C TYR A 301 -31.76 -13.99 -5.99
N LEU A 302 -31.32 -14.01 -4.73
CA LEU A 302 -32.20 -13.85 -3.57
C LEU A 302 -32.45 -12.38 -3.20
N SER A 303 -31.61 -11.48 -3.71
CA SER A 303 -31.73 -10.05 -3.46
C SER A 303 -32.38 -9.31 -4.62
N PRO A 304 -33.16 -8.24 -4.37
CA PRO A 304 -33.70 -7.42 -5.44
C PRO A 304 -32.59 -6.83 -6.32
N VAL A 305 -32.75 -6.95 -7.63
CA VAL A 305 -31.87 -6.27 -8.58
C VAL A 305 -32.30 -4.82 -8.69
N GLY A 306 -31.59 -3.93 -8.01
CA GLY A 306 -31.86 -2.49 -8.00
C GLY A 306 -30.91 -1.69 -8.90
N LYS A 307 -31.26 -0.42 -9.17
CA LYS A 307 -30.38 0.53 -9.88
C LYS A 307 -29.21 1.04 -9.02
N VAL A 308 -29.27 0.82 -7.71
CA VAL A 308 -28.30 1.26 -6.73
C VAL A 308 -27.50 0.07 -6.27
N PHE A 309 -26.18 0.20 -6.27
CA PHE A 309 -25.28 -0.82 -5.70
C PHE A 309 -25.60 -1.01 -4.21
N THR A 310 -25.97 -2.23 -3.83
CA THR A 310 -26.25 -2.60 -2.46
C THR A 310 -25.36 -3.77 -2.06
N ASN A 311 -24.60 -3.60 -1.01
CA ASN A 311 -23.74 -4.65 -0.48
C ASN A 311 -24.45 -5.35 0.70
N TYR A 312 -24.76 -6.63 0.53
CA TYR A 312 -25.33 -7.47 1.58
C TYR A 312 -24.18 -8.18 2.31
N LYS A 313 -24.12 -8.00 3.62
CA LYS A 313 -23.07 -8.60 4.46
C LYS A 313 -23.69 -9.62 5.43
N SER A 314 -23.01 -10.75 5.60
CA SER A 314 -23.32 -11.76 6.62
C SER A 314 -24.78 -12.23 6.62
N PRO A 315 -25.33 -12.69 5.48
CA PRO A 315 -26.72 -13.13 5.41
C PRO A 315 -26.96 -14.28 6.39
N ARG A 316 -28.12 -14.25 7.06
CA ARG A 316 -28.55 -15.31 7.99
C ARG A 316 -29.92 -15.85 7.58
N LEU A 317 -29.98 -17.16 7.45
CA LEU A 317 -31.27 -17.85 7.25
C LEU A 317 -31.99 -17.98 8.60
N LEU A 318 -33.20 -17.45 8.68
CA LEU A 318 -34.05 -17.57 9.84
C LEU A 318 -34.86 -18.89 9.80
N LYS A 319 -35.40 -19.31 10.95
CA LYS A 319 -36.22 -20.54 11.07
C LYS A 319 -37.47 -20.54 10.19
N ASN A 320 -37.97 -19.36 9.84
CA ASN A 320 -39.13 -19.19 8.95
C ASN A 320 -38.75 -19.14 7.45
N GLY A 321 -37.52 -19.42 7.09
CA GLY A 321 -37.03 -19.38 5.70
C GLY A 321 -36.65 -18.02 5.18
N ASN A 322 -36.84 -16.94 5.93
CA ASN A 322 -36.41 -15.61 5.53
C ASN A 322 -34.89 -15.43 5.69
N ILE A 323 -34.30 -14.61 4.81
CA ILE A 323 -32.89 -14.20 4.88
C ILE A 323 -32.84 -12.74 5.35
N VAL A 324 -32.02 -12.48 6.36
CA VAL A 324 -31.77 -11.14 6.92
C VAL A 324 -30.30 -10.81 6.87
#